data_59f50b9d8423281bb136e5478c1ddae9
#
_entry.id   59f50b9d8423281bb136e5478c1ddae9
#
_cell.length_a   1.000
_cell.length_b   1.000
_cell.length_c   1.000
_cell.angle_alpha   90.00
_cell.angle_beta   90.00
_cell.angle_gamma   90.00
#
_symmetry.space_group_name_H-M   'P 1'
#
loop_
_entity.id
_entity.type
_entity.pdbx_description
1 polymer ?
#
loop_
_entity_poly.entity_id
_entity_poly.type
_entity_poly.pdbx_seq_one_letter_code
_entity_poly.pdbx_strand_id
1 'polypeptide(L)'
;SSSEQQRWVLEAYRNASGKNLGDADFLTQLKGEDRARNPVDDADAFKAALRYPAINRYWFWRLDYILWELYQNSPASDLFSGLESGEKAAISAYRFKANRSIEHVHPQTSTEPWAEEDLHAFGNLAMISASFNSAQSNDGVGTKFGRVKDQRASRGALESIKMLLMFKAADRREANWSE
;
A
#
# COMPACT_ATOMS: atom_id res chain seq x y z
N SER A 1 -7.94 14.96 -7.46
CA SER A 1 -6.73 14.95 -8.32
C SER A 1 -5.47 15.18 -7.48
N SER A 2 -4.28 14.86 -8.00
CA SER A 2 -3.03 15.07 -7.24
C SER A 2 -2.80 16.55 -6.91
N SER A 3 -3.29 17.47 -7.74
CA SER A 3 -3.22 18.91 -7.53
C SER A 3 -4.12 19.38 -6.36
N GLU A 4 -5.27 18.74 -6.15
CA GLU A 4 -6.14 19.05 -5.01
C GLU A 4 -5.53 18.56 -3.69
N GLN A 5 -4.92 17.37 -3.70
CA GLN A 5 -4.22 16.84 -2.54
C GLN A 5 -3.01 17.70 -2.15
N GLN A 6 -2.22 18.15 -3.14
CA GLN A 6 -1.10 19.06 -2.89
C GLN A 6 -1.58 20.40 -2.34
N ARG A 7 -2.66 20.94 -2.89
CA ARG A 7 -3.25 22.21 -2.41
C ARG A 7 -3.70 22.08 -0.96
N TRP A 8 -4.42 21.03 -0.64
CA TRP A 8 -4.88 20.76 0.72
C TRP A 8 -3.73 20.64 1.72
N VAL A 9 -2.66 19.88 1.40
CA VAL A 9 -1.49 19.77 2.28
C VAL A 9 -0.82 21.13 2.50
N LEU A 10 -0.71 21.96 1.45
CA LEU A 10 -0.15 23.30 1.56
C LEU A 10 -1.04 24.24 2.39
N GLU A 11 -2.35 24.13 2.27
CA GLU A 11 -3.30 24.91 3.09
C GLU A 11 -3.20 24.50 4.56
N ALA A 12 -3.16 23.17 4.84
CA ALA A 12 -2.98 22.64 6.19
C ALA A 12 -1.66 23.11 6.81
N TYR A 13 -0.57 23.07 6.03
CA TYR A 13 0.73 23.59 6.47
C TYR A 13 0.71 25.09 6.78
N ARG A 14 0.10 25.90 5.91
CA ARG A 14 -0.05 27.36 6.14
C ARG A 14 -0.86 27.64 7.40
N ASN A 15 -1.95 26.90 7.60
CA ASN A 15 -2.80 27.04 8.79
C ASN A 15 -2.05 26.65 10.08
N ALA A 16 -1.26 25.58 10.03
CA ALA A 16 -0.42 25.15 11.14
C ALA A 16 0.69 26.16 11.44
N SER A 17 1.38 26.65 10.41
CA SER A 17 2.43 27.67 10.54
C SER A 17 1.89 28.98 11.14
N GLY A 18 0.68 29.40 10.74
CA GLY A 18 0.01 30.58 11.29
C GLY A 18 -0.41 30.43 12.76
N LYS A 19 -0.53 29.18 13.24
CA LYS A 19 -0.86 28.85 14.65
C LYS A 19 0.34 28.48 15.50
N ASN A 20 1.54 28.55 14.93
CA ASN A 20 2.78 28.16 15.61
C ASN A 20 2.75 26.71 16.16
N LEU A 21 2.12 25.78 15.43
CA LEU A 21 2.02 24.38 15.80
C LEU A 21 3.38 23.68 15.59
N GLY A 22 3.77 22.85 16.56
CA GLY A 22 4.89 21.94 16.40
C GLY A 22 4.57 20.79 15.42
N ASP A 23 5.60 20.07 14.97
CA ASP A 23 5.46 19.00 13.97
C ASP A 23 4.47 17.90 14.38
N ALA A 24 4.43 17.52 15.67
CA ALA A 24 3.50 16.53 16.18
C ALA A 24 2.03 16.99 16.12
N ASP A 25 1.78 18.25 16.45
CA ASP A 25 0.45 18.86 16.42
C ASP A 25 -0.02 19.02 14.98
N PHE A 26 0.87 19.43 14.07
CA PHE A 26 0.61 19.54 12.65
C PHE A 26 0.23 18.17 12.06
N LEU A 27 0.98 17.12 12.39
CA LEU A 27 0.67 15.75 11.94
C LEU A 27 -0.67 15.26 12.47
N THR A 28 -0.99 15.57 13.73
CA THR A 28 -2.28 15.22 14.34
C THR A 28 -3.43 15.93 13.65
N GLN A 29 -3.27 17.22 13.30
CA GLN A 29 -4.25 17.96 12.53
C GLN A 29 -4.44 17.36 11.15
N LEU A 30 -3.37 17.04 10.41
CA LEU A 30 -3.45 16.41 9.09
C LEU A 30 -4.20 15.08 9.13
N LYS A 31 -3.95 14.25 10.14
CA LYS A 31 -4.67 12.97 10.32
C LYS A 31 -6.16 13.18 10.58
N GLY A 32 -6.51 14.19 11.36
CA GLY A 32 -7.91 14.55 11.63
C GLY A 32 -8.63 15.02 10.38
N GLU A 33 -8.01 15.88 9.60
CA GLU A 33 -8.56 16.38 8.33
C GLU A 33 -8.67 15.26 7.28
N ASP A 34 -7.70 14.35 7.23
CA ASP A 34 -7.75 13.21 6.35
C ASP A 34 -8.94 12.29 6.67
N ARG A 35 -9.17 12.00 7.94
CA ARG A 35 -10.33 11.20 8.39
C ARG A 35 -11.65 11.86 8.02
N ALA A 36 -11.75 13.17 8.19
CA ALA A 36 -12.96 13.93 7.86
C ALA A 36 -13.25 13.95 6.35
N ARG A 37 -12.21 13.99 5.51
CA ARG A 37 -12.34 13.99 4.03
C ARG A 37 -12.59 12.62 3.44
N ASN A 38 -12.10 11.58 4.11
CA ASN A 38 -12.14 10.19 3.65
C ASN A 38 -12.72 9.28 4.75
N PRO A 39 -14.01 9.44 5.08
CA PRO A 39 -14.66 8.61 6.10
C PRO A 39 -14.73 7.16 5.62
N VAL A 40 -14.67 6.24 6.59
CA VAL A 40 -14.78 4.78 6.37
C VAL A 40 -15.91 4.19 7.23
N ASP A 41 -16.90 5.00 7.55
CA ASP A 41 -17.96 4.67 8.50
C ASP A 41 -19.00 3.69 7.91
N ASP A 42 -19.14 3.70 6.58
CA ASP A 42 -19.96 2.72 5.85
C ASP A 42 -19.03 1.64 5.25
N ALA A 43 -19.03 0.47 5.86
CA ALA A 43 -18.16 -0.63 5.48
C ALA A 43 -18.45 -1.16 4.07
N ASP A 44 -19.71 -1.19 3.64
CA ASP A 44 -20.11 -1.72 2.33
C ASP A 44 -19.76 -0.73 1.22
N ALA A 45 -20.09 0.55 1.41
CA ALA A 45 -19.69 1.60 0.49
C ALA A 45 -18.17 1.72 0.39
N PHE A 46 -17.46 1.60 1.51
CA PHE A 46 -16.00 1.61 1.54
C PHE A 46 -15.42 0.41 0.79
N LYS A 47 -15.92 -0.80 1.04
CA LYS A 47 -15.49 -2.00 0.33
C LYS A 47 -15.72 -1.91 -1.17
N ALA A 48 -16.87 -1.37 -1.60
CA ALA A 48 -17.17 -1.14 -3.00
C ALA A 48 -16.18 -0.12 -3.64
N ALA A 49 -15.83 0.94 -2.92
CA ALA A 49 -14.87 1.95 -3.39
C ALA A 49 -13.41 1.43 -3.50
N LEU A 50 -13.11 0.29 -2.89
CA LEU A 50 -11.80 -0.36 -2.96
C LEU A 50 -11.64 -1.35 -4.12
N ARG A 51 -12.56 -1.38 -5.08
CA ARG A 51 -12.51 -2.29 -6.23
C ARG A 51 -11.90 -1.63 -7.47
N TYR A 52 -11.09 -2.38 -8.21
CA TYR A 52 -10.62 -1.96 -9.52
C TYR A 52 -11.78 -2.02 -10.55
N PRO A 53 -11.87 -1.08 -11.52
CA PRO A 53 -10.94 0.03 -11.78
C PRO A 53 -11.26 1.33 -11.02
N ALA A 54 -12.35 1.37 -10.26
CA ALA A 54 -12.85 2.59 -9.60
C ALA A 54 -11.98 3.05 -8.42
N ILE A 55 -11.16 2.16 -7.88
CA ILE A 55 -10.35 2.44 -6.69
C ILE A 55 -9.46 3.68 -6.85
N ASN A 56 -9.53 4.58 -5.87
CA ASN A 56 -8.62 5.70 -5.79
C ASN A 56 -7.24 5.25 -5.26
N ARG A 57 -6.18 5.65 -5.96
CA ARG A 57 -4.79 5.37 -5.57
C ARG A 57 -4.42 5.83 -4.16
N TYR A 58 -5.12 6.85 -3.67
CA TYR A 58 -4.99 7.36 -2.31
C TYR A 58 -5.08 6.26 -1.25
N TRP A 59 -5.95 5.25 -1.41
CA TRP A 59 -6.13 4.18 -0.44
C TRP A 59 -4.90 3.29 -0.27
N PHE A 60 -4.12 3.10 -1.33
CA PHE A 60 -2.86 2.36 -1.24
C PHE A 60 -1.80 3.16 -0.48
N TRP A 61 -1.66 4.45 -0.78
CA TRP A 61 -0.70 5.31 -0.06
C TRP A 61 -1.06 5.44 1.41
N ARG A 62 -2.34 5.60 1.71
CA ARG A 62 -2.83 5.66 3.09
C ARG A 62 -2.56 4.35 3.82
N LEU A 63 -2.80 3.20 3.20
CA LEU A 63 -2.51 1.91 3.81
C LEU A 63 -1.01 1.72 4.05
N ASP A 64 -0.16 1.96 3.06
CA ASP A 64 1.29 1.82 3.23
C ASP A 64 1.83 2.77 4.32
N TYR A 65 1.25 3.98 4.44
CA TYR A 65 1.59 4.90 5.53
C TYR A 65 1.18 4.34 6.90
N ILE A 66 -0.04 3.85 7.03
CA ILE A 66 -0.55 3.26 8.28
C ILE A 66 0.29 2.03 8.68
N LEU A 67 0.62 1.17 7.72
CA LEU A 67 1.44 -0.01 7.94
C LEU A 67 2.86 0.36 8.39
N TRP A 68 3.45 1.36 7.74
CA TRP A 68 4.76 1.89 8.12
C TRP A 68 4.73 2.48 9.54
N GLU A 69 3.78 3.35 9.83
CA GLU A 69 3.63 3.98 11.15
C GLU A 69 3.38 2.94 12.25
N LEU A 70 2.52 1.97 11.99
CA LEU A 70 2.26 0.86 12.92
C LEU A 70 3.54 0.06 13.19
N TYR A 71 4.32 -0.22 12.15
CA TYR A 71 5.57 -0.93 12.30
C TYR A 71 6.60 -0.15 13.14
N GLN A 72 6.69 1.19 12.94
CA GLN A 72 7.60 2.03 13.75
C GLN A 72 7.22 2.04 15.24
N ASN A 73 5.91 2.06 15.54
CA ASN A 73 5.41 2.19 16.91
C ASN A 73 5.17 0.84 17.60
N SER A 74 4.90 -0.22 16.85
CA SER A 74 4.51 -1.53 17.37
C SER A 74 5.02 -2.67 16.48
N PRO A 75 6.34 -2.84 16.33
CA PRO A 75 6.90 -3.86 15.42
C PRO A 75 6.60 -5.30 15.88
N ALA A 76 6.21 -5.49 17.13
CA ALA A 76 5.81 -6.79 17.70
C ALA A 76 4.30 -7.10 17.47
N SER A 77 3.55 -6.24 16.78
CA SER A 77 2.17 -6.51 16.43
C SER A 77 2.05 -7.83 15.63
N ASP A 78 0.95 -8.56 15.84
CA ASP A 78 0.64 -9.81 15.16
C ASP A 78 0.68 -9.69 13.64
N LEU A 79 0.33 -8.53 13.11
CA LEU A 79 0.41 -8.24 11.67
C LEU A 79 1.83 -8.46 11.11
N PHE A 80 2.85 -8.16 11.91
CA PHE A 80 4.26 -8.29 11.55
C PHE A 80 4.93 -9.55 12.13
N SER A 81 4.16 -10.37 12.84
CA SER A 81 4.65 -11.67 13.34
C SER A 81 5.09 -12.55 12.16
N GLY A 82 6.14 -13.33 12.32
CA GLY A 82 6.67 -14.19 11.27
C GLY A 82 7.38 -13.47 10.11
N LEU A 83 7.57 -12.14 10.16
CA LEU A 83 8.46 -11.45 9.22
C LEU A 83 9.92 -11.85 9.46
N GLU A 84 10.63 -12.15 8.38
CA GLU A 84 12.06 -12.41 8.40
C GLU A 84 12.87 -11.13 8.65
N SER A 85 14.12 -11.26 9.06
CA SER A 85 15.00 -10.11 9.35
C SER A 85 15.17 -9.17 8.14
N GLY A 86 15.28 -9.72 6.93
CA GLY A 86 15.35 -8.93 5.70
C GLY A 86 14.06 -8.15 5.40
N GLU A 87 12.90 -8.73 5.69
CA GLU A 87 11.59 -8.09 5.52
C GLU A 87 11.39 -6.95 6.52
N LYS A 88 11.78 -7.18 7.78
CA LYS A 88 11.79 -6.14 8.83
C LYS A 88 12.71 -4.98 8.46
N ALA A 89 13.90 -5.27 7.96
CA ALA A 89 14.84 -4.26 7.48
C ALA A 89 14.29 -3.47 6.28
N ALA A 90 13.58 -4.13 5.36
CA ALA A 90 12.96 -3.47 4.21
C ALA A 90 11.86 -2.50 4.63
N ILE A 91 10.99 -2.85 5.60
CA ILE A 91 9.98 -1.93 6.14
C ILE A 91 10.64 -0.76 6.86
N SER A 92 11.66 -1.02 7.70
CA SER A 92 12.38 0.05 8.40
C SER A 92 13.05 1.03 7.44
N ALA A 93 13.53 0.56 6.30
CA ALA A 93 14.16 1.36 5.26
C ALA A 93 13.18 1.87 4.19
N TYR A 94 11.88 1.64 4.34
CA TYR A 94 10.87 2.03 3.36
C TYR A 94 10.93 3.52 3.03
N ARG A 95 10.75 3.84 1.76
CA ARG A 95 10.70 5.21 1.27
C ARG A 95 9.40 5.38 0.47
N PHE A 96 8.59 6.35 0.88
CA PHE A 96 7.37 6.69 0.15
C PHE A 96 7.73 7.20 -1.23
N LYS A 97 7.17 6.55 -2.24
CA LYS A 97 7.38 6.83 -3.66
C LYS A 97 6.09 7.33 -4.28
N ALA A 98 6.21 8.09 -5.36
CA ALA A 98 5.06 8.50 -6.16
C ALA A 98 4.57 7.37 -7.08
N ASN A 99 4.37 6.18 -6.53
CA ASN A 99 3.84 5.02 -7.25
C ASN A 99 2.44 5.32 -7.80
N ARG A 100 2.17 4.94 -9.04
CA ARG A 100 0.91 5.28 -9.71
C ARG A 100 0.28 4.11 -10.47
N SER A 101 0.96 2.99 -10.53
CA SER A 101 0.47 1.81 -11.23
C SER A 101 -0.19 0.85 -10.24
N ILE A 102 -1.43 0.47 -10.53
CA ILE A 102 -2.14 -0.57 -9.76
C ILE A 102 -1.86 -1.89 -10.47
N GLU A 103 -1.34 -2.83 -9.71
CA GLU A 103 -0.98 -4.17 -10.16
C GLU A 103 -1.89 -5.21 -9.51
N HIS A 104 -2.38 -6.15 -10.33
CA HIS A 104 -3.05 -7.37 -9.86
C HIS A 104 -1.98 -8.41 -9.54
N VAL A 105 -1.89 -8.87 -8.31
CA VAL A 105 -0.92 -9.92 -7.92
C VAL A 105 -1.26 -11.21 -8.64
N HIS A 106 -2.49 -11.71 -8.54
CA HIS A 106 -3.01 -12.70 -9.49
C HIS A 106 -3.36 -11.98 -10.79
N PRO A 107 -2.74 -12.35 -11.93
CA PRO A 107 -2.89 -11.60 -13.17
C PRO A 107 -4.28 -11.77 -13.81
N GLN A 108 -4.76 -10.74 -14.49
CA GLN A 108 -6.05 -10.76 -15.20
C GLN A 108 -6.09 -11.77 -16.35
N THR A 109 -4.94 -12.12 -16.89
CA THR A 109 -4.79 -13.06 -18.03
C THR A 109 -4.21 -14.40 -17.60
N SER A 110 -4.55 -14.86 -16.39
CA SER A 110 -4.13 -16.16 -15.89
C SER A 110 -4.81 -17.32 -16.64
N THR A 111 -4.10 -18.44 -16.77
CA THR A 111 -4.68 -19.72 -17.21
C THR A 111 -5.64 -20.31 -16.17
N GLU A 112 -5.51 -19.90 -14.92
CA GLU A 112 -6.40 -20.23 -13.80
C GLU A 112 -7.11 -18.94 -13.38
N PRO A 113 -8.23 -18.57 -14.05
CA PRO A 113 -8.89 -17.31 -13.79
C PRO A 113 -9.59 -17.32 -12.43
N TRP A 114 -9.43 -16.23 -11.67
CA TRP A 114 -10.24 -15.99 -10.48
C TRP A 114 -11.61 -15.43 -10.83
N ALA A 115 -12.57 -15.55 -9.92
CA ALA A 115 -13.82 -14.82 -10.02
C ALA A 115 -13.56 -13.31 -10.09
N GLU A 116 -14.34 -12.59 -10.89
CA GLU A 116 -14.15 -11.15 -11.12
C GLU A 116 -14.19 -10.35 -9.82
N GLU A 117 -15.03 -10.80 -8.88
CA GLU A 117 -15.15 -10.17 -7.56
C GLU A 117 -13.85 -10.25 -6.74
N ASP A 118 -13.12 -11.36 -6.81
CA ASP A 118 -11.86 -11.56 -6.08
C ASP A 118 -10.67 -11.02 -6.86
N LEU A 119 -10.68 -11.19 -8.18
CA LEU A 119 -9.65 -10.66 -9.07
C LEU A 119 -9.46 -9.15 -8.89
N HIS A 120 -10.56 -8.40 -8.81
CA HIS A 120 -10.58 -6.95 -8.70
C HIS A 120 -10.67 -6.43 -7.25
N ALA A 121 -10.69 -7.31 -6.27
CA ALA A 121 -10.72 -6.94 -4.86
C ALA A 121 -9.40 -6.28 -4.42
N PHE A 122 -9.49 -5.35 -3.47
CA PHE A 122 -8.31 -4.69 -2.88
C PHE A 122 -7.25 -5.68 -2.37
N GLY A 123 -7.71 -6.86 -1.91
CA GLY A 123 -6.83 -7.95 -1.48
C GLY A 123 -5.81 -8.35 -2.55
N ASN A 124 -6.24 -8.42 -3.81
CA ASN A 124 -5.39 -8.81 -4.94
C ASN A 124 -4.63 -7.64 -5.60
N LEU A 125 -4.79 -6.42 -5.12
CA LEU A 125 -4.21 -5.22 -5.75
C LEU A 125 -3.02 -4.68 -4.95
N ALA A 126 -1.99 -4.22 -5.62
CA ALA A 126 -0.87 -3.50 -5.04
C ALA A 126 -0.54 -2.24 -5.84
N MET A 127 0.03 -1.22 -5.18
CA MET A 127 0.51 -0.02 -5.85
C MET A 127 2.02 -0.11 -6.05
N ILE A 128 2.47 0.01 -7.28
CA ILE A 128 3.88 -0.10 -7.66
C ILE A 128 4.29 1.03 -8.58
N SER A 129 5.59 1.18 -8.82
CA SER A 129 6.10 2.13 -9.81
C SER A 129 5.77 1.68 -11.24
N ALA A 130 5.68 2.63 -12.16
CA ALA A 130 5.43 2.33 -13.57
C ALA A 130 6.54 1.49 -14.19
N SER A 131 7.80 1.72 -13.81
CA SER A 131 8.95 0.93 -14.27
C SER A 131 8.87 -0.52 -13.78
N PHE A 132 8.44 -0.73 -12.56
CA PHE A 132 8.26 -2.05 -11.99
C PHE A 132 7.08 -2.78 -12.68
N ASN A 133 5.98 -2.07 -12.96
CA ASN A 133 4.83 -2.62 -13.67
C ASN A 133 5.15 -2.99 -15.13
N SER A 134 5.87 -2.13 -15.86
CA SER A 134 6.24 -2.41 -17.25
C SER A 134 7.10 -3.67 -17.39
N ALA A 135 7.85 -4.01 -16.35
CA ALA A 135 8.63 -5.24 -16.29
C ALA A 135 7.79 -6.47 -15.88
N GLN A 136 6.51 -6.30 -15.54
CA GLN A 136 5.67 -7.35 -14.93
C GLN A 136 4.34 -7.62 -15.64
N SER A 137 3.98 -6.88 -16.68
CA SER A 137 2.60 -6.71 -17.16
C SER A 137 1.78 -8.00 -17.37
N ASN A 138 2.42 -9.17 -17.51
CA ASN A 138 1.73 -10.47 -17.60
C ASN A 138 2.45 -11.57 -16.81
N ASP A 139 3.32 -11.21 -15.88
CA ASP A 139 4.04 -12.19 -15.07
C ASP A 139 3.10 -12.87 -14.07
N GLY A 140 3.30 -14.16 -13.86
CA GLY A 140 2.60 -14.92 -12.82
C GLY A 140 2.96 -14.45 -11.41
N VAL A 141 2.16 -14.89 -10.44
CA VAL A 141 2.33 -14.57 -9.00
C VAL A 141 3.76 -14.87 -8.53
N GLY A 142 4.33 -15.98 -8.93
CA GLY A 142 5.68 -16.41 -8.53
C GLY A 142 6.77 -15.44 -8.93
N THR A 143 6.72 -14.89 -10.15
CA THR A 143 7.67 -13.87 -10.60
C THR A 143 7.50 -12.57 -9.79
N LYS A 144 6.25 -12.15 -9.54
CA LYS A 144 5.94 -10.96 -8.75
C LYS A 144 6.45 -11.11 -7.31
N PHE A 145 6.23 -12.25 -6.70
CA PHE A 145 6.76 -12.56 -5.37
C PHE A 145 8.28 -12.73 -5.33
N GLY A 146 8.89 -13.28 -6.38
CA GLY A 146 10.33 -13.30 -6.54
C GLY A 146 10.95 -11.90 -6.46
N ARG A 147 10.35 -10.94 -7.13
CA ARG A 147 10.81 -9.53 -7.10
C ARG A 147 10.63 -8.88 -5.73
N VAL A 148 9.54 -9.17 -5.01
CA VAL A 148 9.41 -8.73 -3.61
C VAL A 148 10.54 -9.28 -2.75
N LYS A 149 10.90 -10.55 -2.97
CA LYS A 149 12.04 -11.19 -2.31
C LYS A 149 13.37 -10.48 -2.61
N ASP A 150 13.59 -10.05 -3.84
CA ASP A 150 14.80 -9.32 -4.23
C ASP A 150 14.83 -7.91 -3.64
N GLN A 151 13.70 -7.22 -3.59
CA GLN A 151 13.59 -5.88 -3.02
C GLN A 151 13.95 -5.81 -1.54
N ARG A 152 13.69 -6.87 -0.77
CA ARG A 152 14.06 -6.92 0.66
C ARG A 152 15.57 -6.98 0.89
N ALA A 153 16.34 -7.39 -0.12
CA ALA A 153 17.80 -7.40 -0.06
C ALA A 153 18.42 -6.02 -0.29
N SER A 154 17.66 -5.07 -0.87
CA SER A 154 18.15 -3.73 -1.24
C SER A 154 17.45 -2.64 -0.43
N ARG A 155 18.23 -1.85 0.31
CA ARG A 155 17.71 -0.75 1.14
C ARG A 155 16.85 0.23 0.32
N GLY A 156 15.60 0.44 0.76
CA GLY A 156 14.68 1.40 0.13
C GLY A 156 14.13 0.96 -1.23
N ALA A 157 14.39 -0.27 -1.67
CA ALA A 157 13.88 -0.80 -2.93
C ALA A 157 12.42 -1.26 -2.84
N LEU A 158 11.89 -1.52 -1.64
CA LEU A 158 10.53 -1.99 -1.45
C LEU A 158 9.52 -1.04 -2.11
N GLU A 159 8.67 -1.58 -2.98
CA GLU A 159 7.66 -0.81 -3.72
C GLU A 159 6.43 -0.53 -2.88
N SER A 160 5.96 -1.49 -2.09
CA SER A 160 4.80 -1.39 -1.22
C SER A 160 4.92 -2.33 -0.02
N ILE A 161 4.60 -1.82 1.16
CA ILE A 161 4.53 -2.65 2.38
C ILE A 161 3.36 -3.61 2.28
N LYS A 162 2.22 -3.17 1.72
CA LYS A 162 1.08 -4.03 1.45
C LYS A 162 1.48 -5.25 0.63
N MET A 163 2.22 -5.05 -0.47
CA MET A 163 2.65 -6.17 -1.33
C MET A 163 3.59 -7.14 -0.59
N LEU A 164 4.45 -6.63 0.29
CA LEU A 164 5.28 -7.49 1.15
C LEU A 164 4.43 -8.32 2.11
N LEU A 165 3.37 -7.75 2.69
CA LEU A 165 2.47 -8.49 3.57
C LEU A 165 1.62 -9.51 2.81
N MET A 166 1.22 -9.22 1.57
CA MET A 166 0.57 -10.19 0.68
C MET A 166 1.50 -11.39 0.43
N PHE A 167 2.77 -11.13 0.11
CA PHE A 167 3.78 -12.16 -0.05
C PHE A 167 3.97 -13.01 1.22
N LYS A 168 4.02 -12.37 2.38
CA LYS A 168 4.06 -13.07 3.67
C LYS A 168 2.80 -13.91 3.90
N ALA A 169 1.61 -13.36 3.61
CA ALA A 169 0.33 -14.04 3.80
C ALA A 169 0.23 -15.33 2.96
N ALA A 170 0.82 -15.34 1.78
CA ALA A 170 0.95 -16.52 0.93
C ALA A 170 2.08 -17.49 1.38
N ASP A 171 2.59 -17.35 2.60
CA ASP A 171 3.75 -18.11 3.09
C ASP A 171 4.95 -18.06 2.12
N ARG A 172 5.11 -16.95 1.41
CA ARG A 172 6.16 -16.70 0.40
C ARG A 172 6.14 -17.66 -0.79
N ARG A 173 4.97 -18.27 -1.08
CA ARG A 173 4.79 -19.25 -2.15
C ARG A 173 3.63 -18.86 -3.05
N GLU A 174 3.85 -18.94 -4.36
CA GLU A 174 2.82 -18.71 -5.36
C GLU A 174 1.59 -19.59 -5.16
N ALA A 175 1.80 -20.89 -4.91
CA ALA A 175 0.74 -21.88 -4.76
C ALA A 175 -0.24 -21.60 -3.59
N ASN A 176 0.15 -20.75 -2.65
CA ASN A 176 -0.70 -20.36 -1.52
C ASN A 176 -1.46 -19.06 -1.77
N TRP A 177 -1.27 -18.41 -2.93
CA TRP A 177 -2.03 -17.22 -3.32
C TRP A 177 -3.27 -17.66 -4.10
N SER A 178 -4.34 -17.95 -3.37
CA SER A 178 -5.64 -18.40 -3.89
C SER A 178 -6.76 -17.41 -3.53
N GLU A 179 -7.92 -17.59 -4.14
CA GLU A 179 -9.15 -16.85 -3.83
C GLU A 179 -9.51 -16.89 -2.35
#